data_20975de5a560eae59cb1f4036bd4785e
#
_entry.id   20975de5a560eae59cb1f4036bd4785e
#
_cell.length_a   1.000
_cell.length_b   1.000
_cell.length_c   1.000
_cell.angle_alpha   90.00
_cell.angle_beta   90.00
_cell.angle_gamma   90.00
#
_symmetry.space_group_name_H-M   'P 1'
#
loop_
_entity.id
_entity.type
_entity.pdbx_description
1 polymer ?
#
loop_
_entity_poly.entity_id
_entity_poly.type
_entity_poly.pdbx_seq_one_letter_code
_entity_poly.pdbx_strand_id
1 'polypeptide(L)'
;VLIMIYMPGGIANLLAQLPQVRAWRKRRQQDMSRELAKEEGEPVCLENPLQRACPDSQVLQIQDLAMYFGGIKAVDGLSMTVRRGTIHALIGPNGSGKTTVINVLSGLYRPTRGSITLCGHEVAGRLPHEITRLGIARTYQNIRLFAEMTVLENVMVGRHCLSHANVFSSIVHTASQQREEAALRRQAMEMLHFAGLVGLENEEAGSLPYGRQRMLEIARALMSQPEVLL
;
A
#
# COMPACT_ATOMS: atom_id res chain seq x y z
N VAL A 1 28.26 9.85 13.58
CA VAL A 1 28.85 8.58 13.12
C VAL A 1 28.88 7.57 14.26
N LEU A 2 29.35 7.95 15.46
CA LEU A 2 29.43 7.05 16.64
C LEU A 2 28.06 6.53 17.08
N ILE A 3 27.00 7.37 17.01
CA ILE A 3 25.61 7.00 17.36
C ILE A 3 25.04 5.98 16.36
N MET A 4 25.41 6.06 15.06
CA MET A 4 24.96 5.10 14.06
C MET A 4 25.61 3.71 14.20
N ILE A 5 26.84 3.63 14.71
CA ILE A 5 27.56 2.36 14.90
C ILE A 5 27.03 1.60 16.12
N TYR A 6 26.68 2.31 17.20
CA TYR A 6 26.19 1.70 18.44
C TYR A 6 24.66 1.58 18.56
N MET A 7 23.90 2.27 17.69
CA MET A 7 22.44 2.29 17.73
C MET A 7 21.85 2.17 16.31
N PRO A 8 21.82 0.98 15.73
CA PRO A 8 21.30 0.75 14.37
C PRO A 8 19.82 1.12 14.20
N GLY A 9 19.06 1.27 15.30
CA GLY A 9 17.65 1.73 15.29
C GLY A 9 17.45 3.21 15.59
N GLY A 10 18.53 4.00 15.78
CA GLY A 10 18.46 5.43 16.11
C GLY A 10 17.86 5.75 17.48
N ILE A 11 17.84 7.06 17.83
CA ILE A 11 17.31 7.57 19.13
C ILE A 11 15.81 7.26 19.28
N ALA A 12 15.06 7.20 18.18
CA ALA A 12 13.63 6.90 18.18
C ALA A 12 13.32 5.50 18.74
N ASN A 13 14.18 4.52 18.45
CA ASN A 13 14.02 3.14 18.94
C ASN A 13 14.32 3.04 20.44
N LEU A 14 15.31 3.81 20.93
CA LEU A 14 15.61 3.90 22.36
C LEU A 14 14.45 4.52 23.16
N LEU A 15 13.88 5.61 22.62
CA LEU A 15 12.72 6.27 23.21
C LEU A 15 11.49 5.35 23.21
N ALA A 16 11.30 4.55 22.17
CA ALA A 16 10.19 3.59 22.08
C ALA A 16 10.30 2.43 23.09
N GLN A 17 11.51 2.11 23.55
CA GLN A 17 11.76 1.07 24.56
C GLN A 17 11.54 1.54 26.00
N LEU A 18 11.46 2.86 26.23
CA LEU A 18 11.21 3.39 27.58
C LEU A 18 9.83 2.90 28.09
N PRO A 19 9.76 2.36 29.32
CA PRO A 19 8.52 1.81 29.87
C PRO A 19 7.40 2.86 29.92
N GLN A 20 7.73 4.13 30.09
CA GLN A 20 6.80 5.24 30.09
C GLN A 20 6.19 5.47 28.68
N VAL A 21 6.97 5.37 27.61
CA VAL A 21 6.50 5.53 26.23
C VAL A 21 5.66 4.32 25.82
N ARG A 22 6.04 3.10 26.23
CA ARG A 22 5.23 1.90 26.01
C ARG A 22 3.91 1.96 26.77
N ALA A 23 3.91 2.41 28.02
CA ALA A 23 2.70 2.59 28.81
C ALA A 23 1.80 3.68 28.23
N TRP A 24 2.38 4.80 27.76
CA TRP A 24 1.64 5.87 27.08
C TRP A 24 1.03 5.40 25.76
N ARG A 25 1.76 4.65 24.92
CA ARG A 25 1.22 4.01 23.70
C ARG A 25 0.05 3.08 24.02
N LYS A 26 0.19 2.20 25.02
CA LYS A 26 -0.88 1.30 25.46
C LYS A 26 -2.15 2.06 25.93
N ARG A 27 -1.99 3.10 26.75
CA ARG A 27 -3.12 3.92 27.21
C ARG A 27 -3.80 4.62 26.04
N ARG A 28 -3.03 5.25 25.15
CA ARG A 28 -3.59 5.91 23.97
C ARG A 28 -4.33 4.94 23.03
N GLN A 29 -3.84 3.72 22.88
CA GLN A 29 -4.51 2.67 22.12
C GLN A 29 -5.84 2.23 22.78
N GLN A 30 -5.86 2.08 24.11
CA GLN A 30 -7.06 1.70 24.86
C GLN A 30 -8.11 2.80 24.84
N ASP A 31 -7.72 4.06 25.00
CA ASP A 31 -8.63 5.20 24.96
C ASP A 31 -9.23 5.35 23.56
N MET A 32 -8.43 5.21 22.52
CA MET A 32 -8.88 5.23 21.13
C MET A 32 -9.80 4.06 20.77
N SER A 33 -9.55 2.86 21.33
CA SER A 33 -10.45 1.71 21.17
C SER A 33 -11.81 1.93 21.85
N ARG A 34 -11.85 2.65 22.99
CA ARG A 34 -13.08 3.02 23.70
C ARG A 34 -13.87 4.12 22.98
N GLU A 35 -13.19 5.06 22.32
CA GLU A 35 -13.84 6.09 21.52
C GLU A 35 -14.49 5.50 20.27
N LEU A 36 -13.81 4.56 19.57
CA LEU A 36 -14.35 3.86 18.39
C LEU A 36 -15.60 3.00 18.73
N ALA A 37 -15.64 2.41 19.93
CA ALA A 37 -16.80 1.63 20.38
C ALA A 37 -18.01 2.52 20.70
N LYS A 38 -17.84 3.84 20.82
CA LYS A 38 -18.92 4.80 21.09
C LYS A 38 -19.47 5.48 19.84
N GLU A 39 -18.70 5.50 18.74
CA GLU A 39 -19.12 6.08 17.47
C GLU A 39 -19.62 4.99 16.50
N GLU A 40 -20.81 4.47 16.70
CA GLU A 40 -21.60 3.79 15.66
C GLU A 40 -22.09 4.85 14.65
N GLY A 41 -21.17 5.42 13.90
CA GLY A 41 -21.46 6.34 12.81
C GLY A 41 -21.39 5.61 11.46
N GLU A 42 -22.18 6.07 10.49
CA GLU A 42 -22.18 5.56 9.11
C GLU A 42 -20.77 5.44 8.54
N PRO A 43 -20.46 4.39 7.76
CA PRO A 43 -19.15 4.20 7.17
C PRO A 43 -18.82 5.40 6.25
N VAL A 44 -17.84 6.19 6.64
CA VAL A 44 -17.33 7.26 5.77
C VAL A 44 -16.52 6.58 4.68
N CYS A 45 -17.17 6.35 3.54
CA CYS A 45 -16.51 5.88 2.34
C CYS A 45 -15.56 6.98 1.85
N LEU A 46 -14.27 6.87 2.13
CA LEU A 46 -13.26 7.71 1.51
C LEU A 46 -13.12 7.25 0.06
N GLU A 47 -13.89 7.86 -0.81
CA GLU A 47 -13.89 7.52 -2.23
C GLU A 47 -12.51 7.78 -2.85
N ASN A 48 -12.00 6.81 -3.61
CA ASN A 48 -10.87 7.05 -4.49
C ASN A 48 -11.37 7.93 -5.65
N PRO A 49 -10.82 9.15 -5.84
CA PRO A 49 -11.29 10.05 -6.90
C PRO A 49 -11.20 9.44 -8.30
N LEU A 50 -10.37 8.42 -8.50
CA LEU A 50 -10.24 7.72 -9.78
C LEU A 50 -11.31 6.63 -10.00
N GLN A 51 -11.96 6.11 -8.96
CA GLN A 51 -13.06 5.15 -9.15
C GLN A 51 -14.23 5.74 -9.95
N ARG A 52 -14.39 7.06 -9.93
CA ARG A 52 -15.39 7.76 -10.75
C ARG A 52 -15.01 7.90 -12.22
N ALA A 53 -13.73 7.73 -12.56
CA ALA A 53 -13.17 8.05 -13.88
C ALA A 53 -12.92 6.84 -14.77
N CYS A 54 -13.25 5.61 -14.33
CA CYS A 54 -13.07 4.40 -15.13
C CYS A 54 -14.44 3.87 -15.62
N PRO A 55 -15.07 4.55 -16.59
CA PRO A 55 -16.40 4.14 -17.12
C PRO A 55 -16.32 2.87 -17.97
N ASP A 56 -15.12 2.55 -18.47
CA ASP A 56 -14.91 1.43 -19.38
C ASP A 56 -14.65 0.10 -18.64
N SER A 57 -15.05 -0.98 -19.28
CA SER A 57 -14.73 -2.33 -18.80
C SER A 57 -13.21 -2.64 -18.83
N GLN A 58 -12.44 -1.84 -19.56
CA GLN A 58 -10.99 -1.99 -19.73
C GLN A 58 -10.24 -1.10 -18.74
N VAL A 59 -9.69 -1.73 -17.72
CA VAL A 59 -9.02 -1.01 -16.61
C VAL A 59 -7.56 -0.71 -16.95
N LEU A 60 -6.83 -1.69 -17.51
CA LEU A 60 -5.43 -1.54 -17.89
C LEU A 60 -5.24 -1.93 -19.36
N GLN A 61 -4.57 -1.06 -20.11
CA GLN A 61 -4.18 -1.33 -21.50
C GLN A 61 -2.67 -1.13 -21.65
N ILE A 62 -2.03 -2.09 -22.28
CA ILE A 62 -0.61 -2.06 -22.63
C ILE A 62 -0.52 -2.22 -24.13
N GLN A 63 0.22 -1.32 -24.80
CA GLN A 63 0.38 -1.32 -26.25
C GLN A 63 1.86 -1.26 -26.60
N ASP A 64 2.32 -2.25 -27.36
CA ASP A 64 3.69 -2.38 -27.92
C ASP A 64 4.79 -2.13 -26.88
N LEU A 65 4.59 -2.60 -25.64
CA LEU A 65 5.52 -2.41 -24.57
C LEU A 65 6.84 -3.12 -24.83
N ALA A 66 7.93 -2.37 -24.76
CA ALA A 66 9.27 -2.92 -24.84
C ALA A 66 10.16 -2.42 -23.70
N MET A 67 10.99 -3.30 -23.18
CA MET A 67 11.99 -2.98 -22.17
C MET A 67 13.32 -3.66 -22.51
N TYR A 68 14.34 -2.84 -22.77
CA TYR A 68 15.67 -3.29 -23.15
C TYR A 68 16.69 -2.88 -22.09
N PHE A 69 17.56 -3.81 -21.73
CA PHE A 69 18.69 -3.58 -20.84
C PHE A 69 19.98 -3.75 -21.64
N GLY A 70 20.56 -2.63 -22.06
CA GLY A 70 21.69 -2.69 -23.00
C GLY A 70 21.31 -3.44 -24.28
N GLY A 71 21.98 -4.55 -24.59
CA GLY A 71 21.70 -5.39 -25.77
C GLY A 71 20.60 -6.44 -25.55
N ILE A 72 20.06 -6.58 -24.33
CA ILE A 72 19.09 -7.63 -23.99
C ILE A 72 17.66 -7.07 -24.13
N LYS A 73 16.86 -7.68 -24.98
CA LYS A 73 15.42 -7.39 -25.11
C LYS A 73 14.65 -8.23 -24.10
N ALA A 74 14.44 -7.68 -22.89
CA ALA A 74 13.74 -8.37 -21.82
C ALA A 74 12.23 -8.48 -22.06
N VAL A 75 11.64 -7.48 -22.71
CA VAL A 75 10.27 -7.45 -23.23
C VAL A 75 10.32 -6.77 -24.58
N ASP A 76 9.65 -7.33 -25.59
CA ASP A 76 9.65 -6.76 -26.94
C ASP A 76 8.24 -6.90 -27.57
N GLY A 77 7.51 -5.78 -27.63
CA GLY A 77 6.23 -5.70 -28.30
C GLY A 77 5.03 -6.32 -27.55
N LEU A 78 5.04 -6.32 -26.21
CA LEU A 78 3.90 -6.83 -25.43
C LEU A 78 2.68 -5.91 -25.54
N SER A 79 1.56 -6.48 -25.98
CA SER A 79 0.25 -5.81 -25.94
C SER A 79 -0.75 -6.68 -25.21
N MET A 80 -1.47 -6.10 -24.25
CA MET A 80 -2.51 -6.79 -23.48
C MET A 80 -3.51 -5.81 -22.90
N THR A 81 -4.71 -6.31 -22.62
CA THR A 81 -5.78 -5.54 -21.98
C THR A 81 -6.33 -6.32 -20.78
N VAL A 82 -6.45 -5.66 -19.62
CA VAL A 82 -7.07 -6.20 -18.43
C VAL A 82 -8.44 -5.56 -18.24
N ARG A 83 -9.46 -6.37 -18.05
CA ARG A 83 -10.83 -5.92 -17.80
C ARG A 83 -11.12 -5.89 -16.31
N ARG A 84 -12.06 -5.04 -15.91
CA ARG A 84 -12.54 -4.96 -14.53
C ARG A 84 -13.12 -6.30 -14.06
N GLY A 85 -12.81 -6.70 -12.84
CA GLY A 85 -13.34 -7.93 -12.24
C GLY A 85 -12.76 -9.23 -12.80
N THR A 86 -11.65 -9.16 -13.56
CA THR A 86 -10.98 -10.33 -14.12
C THR A 86 -9.64 -10.61 -13.46
N ILE A 87 -9.25 -11.87 -13.45
CA ILE A 87 -7.92 -12.31 -13.03
C ILE A 87 -7.12 -12.65 -14.27
N HIS A 88 -5.96 -12.00 -14.43
CA HIS A 88 -5.03 -12.25 -15.52
C HIS A 88 -3.77 -12.91 -14.99
N ALA A 89 -3.33 -14.02 -15.59
CA ALA A 89 -2.09 -14.68 -15.27
C ALA A 89 -1.04 -14.40 -16.34
N LEU A 90 0.13 -13.90 -15.92
CA LEU A 90 1.31 -13.77 -16.77
C LEU A 90 2.17 -15.02 -16.61
N ILE A 91 2.10 -15.92 -17.59
CA ILE A 91 2.79 -17.22 -17.57
C ILE A 91 3.94 -17.27 -18.57
N GLY A 92 4.94 -18.08 -18.30
CA GLY A 92 6.10 -18.28 -19.16
C GLY A 92 7.30 -18.84 -18.38
N PRO A 93 8.35 -19.31 -19.06
CA PRO A 93 9.56 -19.83 -18.43
C PRO A 93 10.33 -18.77 -17.67
N ASN A 94 11.32 -19.17 -16.88
CA ASN A 94 12.24 -18.23 -16.23
C ASN A 94 13.00 -17.44 -17.29
N GLY A 95 13.18 -16.14 -17.08
CA GLY A 95 13.81 -15.25 -18.06
C GLY A 95 12.88 -14.70 -19.15
N SER A 96 11.60 -15.10 -19.23
CA SER A 96 10.67 -14.60 -20.26
C SER A 96 10.15 -13.17 -20.04
N GLY A 97 10.73 -12.41 -19.11
CA GLY A 97 10.37 -11.00 -18.91
C GLY A 97 9.20 -10.73 -17.98
N LYS A 98 8.55 -11.74 -17.34
CA LYS A 98 7.40 -11.55 -16.44
C LYS A 98 7.66 -10.52 -15.34
N THR A 99 8.74 -10.69 -14.61
CA THR A 99 9.13 -9.76 -13.53
C THR A 99 9.44 -8.37 -14.09
N THR A 100 9.99 -8.29 -15.31
CA THR A 100 10.26 -7.02 -15.98
C THR A 100 8.96 -6.28 -16.28
N VAL A 101 7.93 -6.96 -16.81
CA VAL A 101 6.61 -6.37 -17.05
C VAL A 101 6.02 -5.84 -15.75
N ILE A 102 6.00 -6.65 -14.68
CA ILE A 102 5.50 -6.22 -13.36
C ILE A 102 6.30 -5.03 -12.81
N ASN A 103 7.63 -5.00 -13.00
CA ASN A 103 8.46 -3.88 -12.57
C ASN A 103 8.18 -2.59 -13.37
N VAL A 104 7.90 -2.70 -14.66
CA VAL A 104 7.48 -1.56 -15.48
C VAL A 104 6.11 -1.05 -15.04
N LEU A 105 5.12 -1.93 -14.83
CA LEU A 105 3.78 -1.58 -14.36
C LEU A 105 3.78 -0.91 -12.99
N SER A 106 4.72 -1.26 -12.12
CA SER A 106 4.87 -0.65 -10.79
C SER A 106 5.82 0.56 -10.77
N GLY A 107 6.31 1.02 -11.93
CA GLY A 107 7.16 2.22 -12.04
C GLY A 107 8.61 2.05 -11.58
N LEU A 108 9.06 0.80 -11.33
CA LEU A 108 10.45 0.53 -10.98
C LEU A 108 11.38 0.65 -12.20
N TYR A 109 10.83 0.40 -13.40
CA TYR A 109 11.55 0.57 -14.65
C TYR A 109 10.73 1.47 -15.59
N ARG A 110 11.42 2.36 -16.27
CA ARG A 110 10.85 3.16 -17.35
C ARG A 110 10.90 2.33 -18.64
N PRO A 111 9.77 2.11 -19.35
CA PRO A 111 9.79 1.35 -20.59
C PRO A 111 10.64 2.03 -21.65
N THR A 112 11.26 1.23 -22.54
CA THR A 112 12.03 1.74 -23.67
C THR A 112 11.11 2.30 -24.75
N ARG A 113 9.96 1.65 -24.97
CA ARG A 113 8.89 2.11 -25.86
C ARG A 113 7.55 1.50 -25.45
N GLY A 114 6.47 1.95 -26.08
CA GLY A 114 5.10 1.53 -25.83
C GLY A 114 4.40 2.43 -24.82
N SER A 115 3.11 2.23 -24.67
CA SER A 115 2.26 2.98 -23.75
C SER A 115 1.56 2.05 -22.76
N ILE A 116 1.27 2.58 -21.58
CA ILE A 116 0.52 1.89 -20.53
C ILE A 116 -0.53 2.87 -20.02
N THR A 117 -1.80 2.54 -20.17
CA THR A 117 -2.89 3.36 -19.68
C THR A 117 -3.70 2.63 -18.62
N LEU A 118 -3.98 3.31 -17.51
CA LEU A 118 -4.87 2.86 -16.44
C LEU A 118 -6.08 3.78 -16.42
N CYS A 119 -7.28 3.23 -16.61
CA CYS A 119 -8.51 4.01 -16.66
C CYS A 119 -8.42 5.25 -17.58
N GLY A 120 -7.73 5.13 -18.72
CA GLY A 120 -7.51 6.23 -19.67
C GLY A 120 -6.34 7.17 -19.34
N HIS A 121 -5.70 7.01 -18.19
CA HIS A 121 -4.53 7.81 -17.78
C HIS A 121 -3.23 7.11 -18.13
N GLU A 122 -2.32 7.83 -18.82
CA GLU A 122 -0.98 7.31 -19.11
C GLU A 122 -0.17 7.15 -17.81
N VAL A 123 0.37 5.94 -17.60
CA VAL A 123 1.16 5.58 -16.40
C VAL A 123 2.61 5.20 -16.74
N ALA A 124 2.94 5.03 -18.03
CA ALA A 124 4.28 4.64 -18.44
C ALA A 124 5.33 5.67 -18.00
N GLY A 125 6.38 5.19 -17.32
CA GLY A 125 7.50 6.02 -16.87
C GLY A 125 7.21 6.95 -15.70
N ARG A 126 6.03 6.84 -15.06
CA ARG A 126 5.72 7.53 -13.81
C ARG A 126 6.42 6.88 -12.62
N LEU A 127 6.57 7.63 -11.54
CA LEU A 127 7.17 7.14 -10.30
C LEU A 127 6.22 6.18 -9.54
N PRO A 128 6.74 5.22 -8.76
CA PRO A 128 5.92 4.23 -8.06
C PRO A 128 4.79 4.82 -7.20
N HIS A 129 5.07 5.91 -6.48
CA HIS A 129 4.05 6.56 -5.65
C HIS A 129 2.94 7.24 -6.47
N GLU A 130 3.25 7.74 -7.66
CA GLU A 130 2.26 8.30 -8.58
C GLU A 130 1.38 7.20 -9.16
N ILE A 131 1.98 6.05 -9.53
CA ILE A 131 1.27 4.88 -10.03
C ILE A 131 0.34 4.31 -8.96
N THR A 132 0.79 4.26 -7.70
CA THR A 132 -0.08 3.85 -6.58
C THR A 132 -1.25 4.82 -6.40
N ARG A 133 -1.04 6.12 -6.52
CA ARG A 133 -2.13 7.12 -6.49
C ARG A 133 -3.11 6.95 -7.62
N LEU A 134 -2.64 6.53 -8.80
CA LEU A 134 -3.48 6.25 -9.95
C LEU A 134 -4.28 4.94 -9.82
N GLY A 135 -3.93 4.07 -8.88
CA GLY A 135 -4.70 2.87 -8.57
C GLY A 135 -4.03 1.55 -8.94
N ILE A 136 -2.71 1.50 -9.08
CA ILE A 136 -1.99 0.21 -9.18
C ILE A 136 -1.27 -0.05 -7.86
N ALA A 137 -1.68 -1.11 -7.16
CA ALA A 137 -0.95 -1.63 -6.01
C ALA A 137 -0.17 -2.88 -6.36
N ARG A 138 0.88 -3.17 -5.60
CA ARG A 138 1.71 -4.35 -5.80
C ARG A 138 2.00 -5.05 -4.49
N THR A 139 1.85 -6.37 -4.48
CA THR A 139 2.42 -7.26 -3.47
C THR A 139 3.78 -7.78 -3.95
N TYR A 140 4.65 -8.14 -3.00
CA TYR A 140 6.00 -8.60 -3.32
C TYR A 140 6.14 -10.09 -2.98
N GLN A 141 7.00 -10.79 -3.71
CA GLN A 141 7.32 -12.19 -3.42
C GLN A 141 7.92 -12.35 -2.01
N ASN A 142 8.81 -11.44 -1.63
CA ASN A 142 9.31 -11.32 -0.26
C ASN A 142 8.46 -10.30 0.49
N ILE A 143 7.87 -10.72 1.59
CA ILE A 143 7.01 -9.88 2.43
C ILE A 143 7.78 -8.64 2.90
N ARG A 144 7.21 -7.47 2.66
CA ARG A 144 7.78 -6.16 3.04
C ARG A 144 6.84 -5.45 4.00
N LEU A 145 6.76 -5.93 5.23
CA LEU A 145 6.04 -5.28 6.31
C LEU A 145 6.99 -4.43 7.16
N PHE A 146 6.42 -3.47 7.84
CA PHE A 146 7.08 -2.75 8.93
C PHE A 146 6.99 -3.62 10.19
N ALA A 147 8.01 -4.43 10.44
CA ALA A 147 7.98 -5.48 11.46
C ALA A 147 7.72 -4.98 12.88
N GLU A 148 8.22 -3.78 13.21
CA GLU A 148 8.09 -3.13 14.52
C GLU A 148 6.77 -2.35 14.70
N MET A 149 5.99 -2.19 13.62
CA MET A 149 4.67 -1.57 13.65
C MET A 149 3.61 -2.63 13.93
N THR A 150 2.50 -2.21 14.53
CA THR A 150 1.35 -3.09 14.72
C THR A 150 0.71 -3.49 13.40
N VAL A 151 -0.09 -4.54 13.45
CA VAL A 151 -0.88 -5.02 12.31
C VAL A 151 -1.78 -3.91 11.77
N LEU A 152 -2.47 -3.18 12.65
CA LEU A 152 -3.33 -2.07 12.27
C LEU A 152 -2.55 -0.92 11.63
N GLU A 153 -1.44 -0.51 12.23
CA GLU A 153 -0.57 0.56 11.69
C GLU A 153 -0.05 0.21 10.30
N ASN A 154 0.34 -1.06 10.07
CA ASN A 154 0.76 -1.53 8.74
C ASN A 154 -0.32 -1.33 7.68
N VAL A 155 -1.59 -1.64 8.00
CA VAL A 155 -2.70 -1.44 7.06
C VAL A 155 -2.93 0.04 6.81
N MET A 156 -2.93 0.88 7.87
CA MET A 156 -3.13 2.33 7.77
C MET A 156 -2.10 3.00 6.86
N VAL A 157 -0.84 2.55 6.90
CA VAL A 157 0.23 3.04 5.99
C VAL A 157 -0.13 2.83 4.52
N GLY A 158 -0.89 1.79 4.18
CA GLY A 158 -1.35 1.54 2.81
C GLY A 158 -2.12 2.71 2.18
N ARG A 159 -2.78 3.55 2.98
CA ARG A 159 -3.50 4.74 2.52
C ARG A 159 -2.66 6.01 2.47
N HIS A 160 -1.47 6.01 3.04
CA HIS A 160 -0.64 7.21 3.16
C HIS A 160 -0.36 7.89 1.80
N CYS A 161 -0.23 7.11 0.72
CA CYS A 161 -0.03 7.67 -0.63
C CYS A 161 -1.23 8.49 -1.14
N LEU A 162 -2.42 8.30 -0.58
CA LEU A 162 -3.66 8.99 -0.97
C LEU A 162 -4.03 10.13 -0.03
N SER A 163 -3.40 10.22 1.14
CA SER A 163 -3.62 11.31 2.09
C SER A 163 -3.01 12.61 1.57
N HIS A 164 -3.77 13.70 1.67
CA HIS A 164 -3.32 15.06 1.37
C HIS A 164 -2.70 15.75 2.60
N ALA A 165 -2.43 15.03 3.69
CA ALA A 165 -1.88 15.59 4.90
C ALA A 165 -0.50 16.22 4.63
N ASN A 166 -0.44 17.55 4.58
CA ASN A 166 0.81 18.29 4.54
C ASN A 166 1.53 18.13 5.89
N VAL A 167 2.86 18.04 5.86
CA VAL A 167 3.72 17.94 7.06
C VAL A 167 3.39 19.03 8.11
N PHE A 168 2.94 20.19 7.67
CA PHE A 168 2.51 21.30 8.54
C PHE A 168 1.19 21.02 9.26
N SER A 169 0.27 20.25 8.68
CA SER A 169 -1.01 19.92 9.33
C SER A 169 -0.85 18.90 10.45
N SER A 170 0.19 18.06 10.39
CA SER A 170 0.48 17.05 11.42
C SER A 170 0.90 17.65 12.78
N ILE A 171 1.26 18.94 12.83
CA ILE A 171 1.68 19.62 14.06
C ILE A 171 0.46 20.23 14.80
N VAL A 172 -0.62 20.52 14.09
CA VAL A 172 -1.83 21.11 14.67
C VAL A 172 -2.92 20.04 14.72
N HIS A 173 -3.15 19.45 15.89
CA HIS A 173 -4.23 18.48 16.12
C HIS A 173 -5.61 19.15 15.96
N THR A 174 -6.09 19.28 14.73
CA THR A 174 -7.41 19.82 14.44
C THR A 174 -8.48 18.74 14.55
N ALA A 175 -9.71 19.13 14.92
CA ALA A 175 -10.86 18.23 14.96
C ALA A 175 -11.13 17.52 13.60
N SER A 176 -10.74 18.15 12.50
CA SER A 176 -10.81 17.59 11.15
C SER A 176 -9.84 16.40 10.98
N GLN A 177 -8.62 16.50 11.50
CA GLN A 177 -7.63 15.42 11.43
C GLN A 177 -8.01 14.22 12.28
N GLN A 178 -8.60 14.47 13.45
CA GLN A 178 -9.10 13.37 14.31
C GLN A 178 -10.21 12.57 13.61
N ARG A 179 -11.10 13.25 12.88
CA ARG A 179 -12.15 12.58 12.08
C ARG A 179 -11.56 11.79 10.92
N GLU A 180 -10.56 12.34 10.22
CA GLU A 180 -9.88 11.65 9.12
C GLU A 180 -9.11 10.42 9.63
N GLU A 181 -8.39 10.55 10.75
CA GLU A 181 -7.67 9.42 11.38
C GLU A 181 -8.66 8.34 11.88
N ALA A 182 -9.80 8.72 12.47
CA ALA A 182 -10.83 7.78 12.89
C ALA A 182 -11.47 7.05 11.69
N ALA A 183 -11.73 7.76 10.58
CA ALA A 183 -12.23 7.16 9.35
C ALA A 183 -11.21 6.19 8.73
N LEU A 184 -9.93 6.58 8.69
CA LEU A 184 -8.84 5.74 8.21
C LEU A 184 -8.71 4.46 9.04
N ARG A 185 -8.83 4.57 10.36
CA ARG A 185 -8.78 3.44 11.28
C ARG A 185 -9.96 2.48 11.07
N ARG A 186 -11.19 3.01 10.88
CA ARG A 186 -12.35 2.16 10.57
C ARG A 186 -12.13 1.35 9.28
N GLN A 187 -11.69 1.99 8.21
CA GLN A 187 -11.37 1.30 6.96
C GLN A 187 -10.27 0.26 7.14
N ALA A 188 -9.23 0.56 7.93
CA ALA A 188 -8.18 -0.40 8.22
C ALA A 188 -8.73 -1.62 8.98
N MET A 189 -9.67 -1.42 9.91
CA MET A 189 -10.35 -2.52 10.60
C MET A 189 -11.20 -3.37 9.65
N GLU A 190 -11.90 -2.77 8.68
CA GLU A 190 -12.62 -3.51 7.63
C GLU A 190 -11.68 -4.37 6.80
N MET A 191 -10.50 -3.84 6.43
CA MET A 191 -9.49 -4.60 5.71
C MET A 191 -8.90 -5.74 6.55
N LEU A 192 -8.71 -5.53 7.86
CA LEU A 192 -8.29 -6.59 8.78
C LEU A 192 -9.36 -7.67 8.93
N HIS A 193 -10.63 -7.28 8.97
CA HIS A 193 -11.74 -8.24 8.98
C HIS A 193 -11.74 -9.07 7.69
N PHE A 194 -11.64 -8.44 6.54
CA PHE A 194 -11.55 -9.11 5.25
C PHE A 194 -10.36 -10.09 5.17
N ALA A 195 -9.21 -9.70 5.74
CA ALA A 195 -7.99 -10.52 5.76
C ALA A 195 -7.99 -11.62 6.84
N GLY A 196 -9.03 -11.71 7.69
CA GLY A 196 -9.09 -12.67 8.79
C GLY A 196 -8.06 -12.41 9.91
N LEU A 197 -7.73 -11.14 10.14
CA LEU A 197 -6.72 -10.69 11.13
C LEU A 197 -7.35 -9.98 12.32
N VAL A 198 -8.66 -10.12 12.54
CA VAL A 198 -9.39 -9.57 13.69
C VAL A 198 -8.82 -10.16 15.00
N GLY A 199 -8.65 -9.28 15.99
CA GLY A 199 -8.07 -9.64 17.29
C GLY A 199 -6.54 -9.56 17.34
N LEU A 200 -5.88 -9.24 16.21
CA LEU A 200 -4.43 -9.11 16.09
C LEU A 200 -3.99 -7.65 15.86
N GLU A 201 -4.91 -6.69 15.94
CA GLU A 201 -4.70 -5.30 15.55
C GLU A 201 -3.49 -4.66 16.23
N ASN A 202 -3.25 -5.04 17.50
CA ASN A 202 -2.21 -4.50 18.35
C ASN A 202 -0.93 -5.36 18.39
N GLU A 203 -0.93 -6.52 17.72
CA GLU A 203 0.25 -7.36 17.61
C GLU A 203 1.29 -6.72 16.70
N GLU A 204 2.56 -6.94 16.97
CA GLU A 204 3.64 -6.53 16.07
C GLU A 204 3.59 -7.39 14.79
N ALA A 205 3.64 -6.76 13.62
CA ALA A 205 3.56 -7.46 12.33
C ALA A 205 4.67 -8.51 12.15
N GLY A 206 5.85 -8.26 12.73
CA GLY A 206 6.98 -9.17 12.69
C GLY A 206 6.77 -10.45 13.51
N SER A 207 5.90 -10.43 14.53
CA SER A 207 5.61 -11.58 15.39
C SER A 207 4.62 -12.58 14.75
N LEU A 208 3.93 -12.17 13.69
CA LEU A 208 2.93 -13.00 13.05
C LEU A 208 3.55 -14.18 12.31
N PRO A 209 2.87 -15.35 12.26
CA PRO A 209 3.22 -16.43 11.35
C PRO A 209 3.21 -15.96 9.88
N TYR A 210 4.08 -16.55 9.04
CA TYR A 210 4.26 -16.16 7.64
C TYR A 210 2.94 -16.02 6.84
N GLY A 211 2.01 -16.97 7.00
CA GLY A 211 0.71 -16.91 6.31
C GLY A 211 -0.11 -15.67 6.70
N ARG A 212 -0.09 -15.28 7.98
CA ARG A 212 -0.77 -14.06 8.47
C ARG A 212 -0.06 -12.79 8.02
N GLN A 213 1.28 -12.80 7.96
CA GLN A 213 2.05 -11.70 7.39
C GLN A 213 1.68 -11.48 5.91
N ARG A 214 1.45 -12.56 5.15
CA ARG A 214 1.02 -12.48 3.75
C ARG A 214 -0.38 -11.86 3.62
N MET A 215 -1.31 -12.25 4.48
CA MET A 215 -2.65 -11.65 4.53
C MET A 215 -2.59 -10.17 4.91
N LEU A 216 -1.71 -9.80 5.83
CA LEU A 216 -1.49 -8.40 6.22
C LEU A 216 -0.90 -7.56 5.05
N GLU A 217 0.01 -8.11 4.26
CA GLU A 217 0.54 -7.45 3.06
C GLU A 217 -0.58 -7.17 2.04
N ILE A 218 -1.47 -8.14 1.83
CA ILE A 218 -2.64 -7.97 0.95
C ILE A 218 -3.58 -6.91 1.50
N ALA A 219 -3.93 -6.96 2.80
CA ALA A 219 -4.79 -5.97 3.45
C ALA A 219 -4.22 -4.55 3.30
N ARG A 220 -2.91 -4.38 3.49
CA ARG A 220 -2.22 -3.10 3.28
C ARG A 220 -2.29 -2.63 1.83
N ALA A 221 -2.11 -3.53 0.86
CA ALA A 221 -2.21 -3.19 -0.54
C ALA A 221 -3.65 -2.77 -0.92
N LEU A 222 -4.66 -3.48 -0.43
CA LEU A 222 -6.07 -3.19 -0.66
C LEU A 222 -6.52 -1.87 0.00
N MET A 223 -5.87 -1.45 1.08
CA MET A 223 -6.16 -0.19 1.75
C MET A 223 -5.95 1.03 0.85
N SER A 224 -5.11 0.92 -0.18
CA SER A 224 -4.97 1.97 -1.21
C SER A 224 -6.12 1.99 -2.22
N GLN A 225 -7.12 1.10 -2.09
CA GLN A 225 -8.26 0.93 -3.00
C GLN A 225 -7.82 0.84 -4.47
N PRO A 226 -6.98 -0.12 -4.83
CA PRO A 226 -6.42 -0.19 -6.16
C PRO A 226 -7.44 -0.68 -7.19
N GLU A 227 -7.35 -0.16 -8.43
CA GLU A 227 -8.06 -0.67 -9.61
C GLU A 227 -7.40 -1.95 -10.14
N VAL A 228 -6.08 -2.06 -9.97
CA VAL A 228 -5.27 -3.22 -10.35
C VAL A 228 -4.34 -3.60 -9.20
N LEU A 229 -4.40 -4.87 -8.79
CA LEU A 229 -3.46 -5.47 -7.83
C LEU A 229 -2.51 -6.42 -8.58
N LEU A 230 -1.19 -6.18 -8.43
CA LEU A 230 -0.11 -6.96 -9.02
C LEU A 230 0.50 -7.94 -8.02
#